data_7012b64d59597a6ad9afa31c3adef3b9
#
_entry.id   7012b64d59597a6ad9afa31c3adef3b9
#
_cell.length_a   1.000
_cell.length_b   1.000
_cell.length_c   1.000
_cell.angle_alpha   90.00
_cell.angle_beta   90.00
_cell.angle_gamma   90.00
#
_symmetry.space_group_name_H-M   'P 1'
#
loop_
_entity.id
_entity.type
_entity.pdbx_description
1 polymer ?
#
loop_
_entity_poly.entity_id
_entity_poly.type
_entity_poly.pdbx_seq_one_letter_code
_entity_poly.pdbx_strand_id
1 'polypeptide(L)'
;MVNRTYRLLFALLVTSWSLLLTAACQPSGRQGEAEQPQSETNQTFLASQQDYDLRVAGTAWEAGDQIGIYVRRTAQNTTWSAEQLQHSNLHFKTIRGGGIATFQPVDEQQKVAWDSSMKYDILAYYPYTADIQEGKIAYSVANQTTLKPLLISDNLSAIAPDDAKQLAFRQALASLRFEMRSEDGGSLEGVTVRIVGMPTTGTLDLYSRQWQVDASSTAEISVPVTVSGATATATALILPIETTTSEMKVLFTLPNGRTYTWPLREGQSLVMGQQRTHTITLKDTGTGKVTEVGRYLELPAKKNLPNTMEVQHMLPSNPSARNYFLLYDTQLHLAHYVAYPLYKDLMGSGRYEKWQYDASIPSQFQPNLKKSYEGEYARGHQIASADRNANPTLCNTTYYYSNMVPQNTTHNSRIWSALENDVRSLARGVDTLYVVTGVGFDNTNYKYTRDNSGMACPIPDYFYKVVVWRDKQQRWHSKAWCIPHEPLTGSPDPYKKTLSEMEAKTGFDFFPRLNDVTVLDN
;
A
#
# COMPACT_ATOMS: atom_id res chain seq x y z
N MET A 1 44.91 -30.03 33.17
CA MET A 1 44.21 -31.30 33.45
C MET A 1 43.11 -31.40 32.38
N VAL A 2 43.38 -32.20 31.39
CA VAL A 2 42.72 -33.46 31.00
C VAL A 2 41.35 -33.21 30.32
N ASN A 3 41.29 -33.25 28.99
CA ASN A 3 40.92 -34.33 28.05
C ASN A 3 39.39 -34.49 27.91
N ARG A 4 38.75 -34.73 26.78
CA ARG A 4 39.05 -35.44 25.52
C ARG A 4 37.90 -35.22 24.50
N THR A 5 38.32 -35.01 23.25
CA THR A 5 37.76 -35.40 21.95
C THR A 5 36.79 -36.58 21.90
N TYR A 6 35.75 -36.51 21.05
CA TYR A 6 35.29 -37.63 20.22
C TYR A 6 34.82 -37.14 18.85
N ARG A 7 35.55 -37.55 17.82
CA ARG A 7 35.08 -37.67 16.43
C ARG A 7 34.47 -39.05 16.24
N LEU A 8 33.44 -39.16 15.43
CA LEU A 8 33.13 -40.40 14.73
C LEU A 8 32.53 -40.11 13.34
N LEU A 9 33.29 -40.57 12.35
CA LEU A 9 32.92 -40.79 10.95
C LEU A 9 31.82 -41.87 10.86
N PHE A 10 30.96 -41.80 9.86
CA PHE A 10 30.44 -42.96 9.15
C PHE A 10 30.39 -42.68 7.65
N ALA A 11 31.01 -43.61 6.90
CA ALA A 11 31.17 -43.59 5.46
C ALA A 11 30.17 -44.50 4.78
N LEU A 12 29.79 -44.07 3.56
CA LEU A 12 29.47 -44.85 2.34
C LEU A 12 28.91 -46.28 2.42
N LEU A 13 27.79 -46.51 1.73
CA LEU A 13 27.63 -47.74 0.93
C LEU A 13 26.83 -47.43 -0.35
N VAL A 14 27.55 -47.52 -1.48
CA VAL A 14 27.08 -47.60 -2.84
C VAL A 14 26.72 -49.05 -3.12
N THR A 15 25.57 -49.34 -3.68
CA THR A 15 25.37 -50.58 -4.43
C THR A 15 24.64 -50.27 -5.74
N SER A 16 25.42 -50.42 -6.79
CA SER A 16 25.04 -50.57 -8.20
C SER A 16 24.36 -51.88 -8.46
N TRP A 17 23.29 -51.88 -9.26
CA TRP A 17 22.86 -53.08 -10.01
C TRP A 17 22.57 -52.68 -11.46
N SER A 18 23.46 -53.21 -12.31
CA SER A 18 23.29 -53.29 -13.77
C SER A 18 22.73 -54.68 -14.10
N LEU A 19 21.96 -54.77 -15.14
CA LEU A 19 21.78 -55.90 -16.10
C LEU A 19 20.37 -55.79 -16.69
N LEU A 20 20.02 -56.08 -17.94
CA LEU A 20 20.64 -56.51 -19.20
C LEU A 20 19.62 -56.25 -20.32
N LEU A 21 20.14 -55.94 -21.49
CA LEU A 21 19.39 -55.85 -22.74
C LEU A 21 18.78 -57.20 -23.18
N THR A 22 17.58 -57.18 -23.76
CA THR A 22 17.22 -58.08 -24.87
C THR A 22 16.46 -57.29 -25.92
N ALA A 23 16.96 -57.32 -27.13
CA ALA A 23 16.35 -56.80 -28.35
C ALA A 23 15.33 -57.78 -28.89
N ALA A 24 14.21 -57.30 -29.36
CA ALA A 24 13.36 -58.04 -30.34
C ALA A 24 12.59 -57.04 -31.23
N CYS A 25 12.54 -57.35 -32.48
CA CYS A 25 12.17 -56.63 -33.68
C CYS A 25 10.79 -55.97 -33.72
N GLN A 26 10.75 -54.89 -34.52
CA GLN A 26 9.55 -54.19 -35.01
C GLN A 26 8.65 -55.04 -35.90
N PRO A 27 7.39 -54.62 -36.07
CA PRO A 27 6.97 -54.21 -37.41
C PRO A 27 6.29 -52.81 -37.45
N SER A 28 6.46 -52.19 -38.61
CA SER A 28 5.99 -50.90 -39.06
C SER A 28 4.46 -50.75 -39.04
N GLY A 29 3.97 -49.70 -38.34
CA GLY A 29 2.60 -49.22 -38.43
C GLY A 29 2.56 -47.70 -38.22
N ARG A 30 1.88 -47.02 -39.12
CA ARG A 30 1.74 -45.56 -39.21
C ARG A 30 1.52 -44.89 -37.85
N GLN A 31 2.36 -43.94 -37.52
CA GLN A 31 2.20 -43.02 -36.38
C GLN A 31 1.12 -41.98 -36.73
N GLY A 32 -0.01 -42.03 -36.00
CA GLY A 32 -0.76 -40.85 -35.71
C GLY A 32 0.05 -40.07 -34.65
N GLU A 33 0.26 -38.80 -34.85
CA GLU A 33 0.84 -37.89 -33.83
C GLU A 33 -0.05 -37.98 -32.58
N ALA A 34 0.47 -38.60 -31.54
CA ALA A 34 -0.14 -38.55 -30.21
C ALA A 34 0.21 -37.15 -29.66
N GLU A 35 -0.80 -36.33 -29.45
CA GLU A 35 -0.69 -35.15 -28.61
C GLU A 35 -0.04 -35.57 -27.27
N GLN A 36 1.10 -34.98 -26.95
CA GLN A 36 1.71 -35.16 -25.64
C GLN A 36 0.75 -34.57 -24.60
N PRO A 37 0.43 -35.28 -23.50
CA PRO A 37 -0.39 -34.70 -22.45
C PRO A 37 0.37 -33.49 -21.88
N GLN A 38 -0.22 -32.29 -21.98
CA GLN A 38 0.28 -31.08 -21.33
C GLN A 38 0.44 -31.38 -19.83
N SER A 39 1.59 -31.06 -19.27
CA SER A 39 1.85 -31.37 -17.86
C SER A 39 0.79 -30.70 -16.98
N GLU A 40 0.23 -31.42 -16.03
CA GLU A 40 -0.81 -30.90 -15.10
C GLU A 40 -0.39 -29.61 -14.36
N THR A 41 0.91 -29.40 -14.24
CA THR A 41 1.49 -28.20 -13.61
C THR A 41 1.21 -26.89 -14.35
N ASN A 42 0.95 -26.93 -15.67
CA ASN A 42 0.65 -25.74 -16.46
C ASN A 42 -0.78 -25.19 -16.25
N GLN A 43 -1.63 -25.93 -15.57
CA GLN A 43 -3.04 -25.59 -15.37
C GLN A 43 -3.33 -25.00 -13.98
N THR A 44 -2.32 -24.78 -13.15
CA THR A 44 -2.51 -24.27 -11.79
C THR A 44 -1.98 -22.85 -11.62
N PHE A 45 -2.66 -22.10 -10.76
CA PHE A 45 -2.24 -20.78 -10.34
C PHE A 45 -1.98 -20.79 -8.84
N LEU A 46 -0.83 -20.25 -8.41
CA LEU A 46 -0.60 -19.89 -7.03
C LEU A 46 -1.22 -18.53 -6.79
N ALA A 47 -1.93 -18.34 -5.70
CA ALA A 47 -2.53 -17.06 -5.35
C ALA A 47 -2.16 -16.66 -3.93
N SER A 48 -1.68 -15.43 -3.77
CA SER A 48 -1.48 -14.77 -2.49
C SER A 48 -2.37 -13.53 -2.40
N GLN A 49 -2.85 -13.23 -1.21
CA GLN A 49 -3.45 -11.93 -0.92
C GLN A 49 -2.33 -11.00 -0.46
N GLN A 50 -2.22 -9.83 -1.07
CA GLN A 50 -1.31 -8.80 -0.57
C GLN A 50 -1.86 -8.32 0.78
N ASP A 51 -1.00 -8.28 1.80
CA ASP A 51 -1.35 -8.01 3.19
C ASP A 51 -2.32 -6.83 3.33
N TYR A 52 -3.55 -7.18 3.64
CA TYR A 52 -4.53 -6.24 4.13
C TYR A 52 -4.70 -6.53 5.62
N ASP A 53 -4.42 -5.56 6.45
CA ASP A 53 -4.77 -5.56 7.88
C ASP A 53 -6.31 -5.51 8.05
N LEU A 54 -7.02 -6.10 7.08
CA LEU A 54 -8.45 -6.32 7.07
C LEU A 54 -8.76 -7.60 7.86
N ARG A 55 -8.69 -7.51 9.18
CA ARG A 55 -9.30 -8.51 10.05
C ARG A 55 -10.83 -8.41 10.02
N VAL A 56 -11.39 -8.38 8.82
CA VAL A 56 -12.73 -8.84 8.54
C VAL A 56 -12.53 -10.17 7.83
N ALA A 57 -12.62 -11.28 8.57
CA ALA A 57 -12.49 -12.66 8.10
C ALA A 57 -11.32 -12.93 7.11
N GLY A 58 -10.13 -13.25 7.65
CA GLY A 58 -9.11 -14.03 6.96
C GLY A 58 -8.26 -13.30 5.92
N THR A 59 -7.00 -13.00 6.26
CA THR A 59 -5.92 -12.70 5.30
C THR A 59 -5.40 -13.95 4.57
N ALA A 60 -6.08 -15.08 4.72
CA ALA A 60 -5.73 -16.37 4.16
C ALA A 60 -6.90 -16.90 3.33
N TRP A 61 -6.56 -17.59 2.26
CA TRP A 61 -7.53 -18.35 1.48
C TRP A 61 -8.16 -19.45 2.32
N GLU A 62 -9.44 -19.70 2.12
CA GLU A 62 -10.17 -20.82 2.71
C GLU A 62 -10.29 -21.97 1.69
N ALA A 63 -10.36 -23.21 2.19
CA ALA A 63 -10.63 -24.34 1.32
C ALA A 63 -12.00 -24.16 0.62
N GLY A 64 -12.00 -24.26 -0.69
CA GLY A 64 -13.20 -24.05 -1.47
C GLY A 64 -13.38 -22.65 -2.04
N ASP A 65 -12.49 -21.70 -1.74
CA ASP A 65 -12.49 -20.40 -2.40
C ASP A 65 -12.37 -20.53 -3.92
N GLN A 66 -13.06 -19.64 -4.63
CA GLN A 66 -13.22 -19.70 -6.08
C GLN A 66 -12.86 -18.35 -6.69
N ILE A 67 -12.08 -18.40 -7.77
CA ILE A 67 -11.65 -17.22 -8.53
C ILE A 67 -12.07 -17.32 -9.99
N GLY A 68 -12.29 -16.17 -10.62
CA GLY A 68 -12.47 -16.07 -12.06
C GLY A 68 -11.19 -15.61 -12.74
N ILE A 69 -10.84 -16.21 -13.86
CA ILE A 69 -9.63 -15.92 -14.62
C ILE A 69 -9.97 -15.53 -16.05
N TYR A 70 -9.36 -14.45 -16.51
CA TYR A 70 -9.37 -14.00 -17.89
C TYR A 70 -7.98 -14.12 -18.48
N VAL A 71 -7.88 -14.63 -19.68
CA VAL A 71 -6.61 -14.84 -20.40
C VAL A 71 -6.69 -14.17 -21.76
N ARG A 72 -5.68 -13.38 -22.09
CA ARG A 72 -5.48 -12.89 -23.46
C ARG A 72 -4.05 -13.13 -23.90
N ARG A 73 -3.82 -13.17 -25.21
CA ARG A 73 -2.45 -13.08 -25.74
C ARG A 73 -1.91 -11.69 -25.44
N THR A 74 -0.63 -11.60 -25.06
CA THR A 74 0.01 -10.31 -24.76
C THR A 74 -0.09 -9.38 -25.96
N ALA A 75 -0.69 -8.20 -25.77
CA ALA A 75 -0.86 -7.18 -26.77
C ALA A 75 0.09 -6.02 -26.53
N GLN A 76 0.36 -5.22 -27.57
CA GLN A 76 1.18 -4.00 -27.44
C GLN A 76 0.48 -2.90 -26.65
N ASN A 77 -0.85 -2.93 -26.54
CA ASN A 77 -1.62 -2.00 -25.73
C ASN A 77 -1.97 -2.62 -24.37
N THR A 78 -2.04 -1.79 -23.35
CA THR A 78 -2.38 -2.23 -21.98
C THR A 78 -3.89 -2.34 -21.74
N THR A 79 -4.72 -1.87 -22.66
CA THR A 79 -6.18 -1.87 -22.53
C THR A 79 -6.75 -3.27 -22.79
N TRP A 80 -7.57 -3.76 -21.88
CA TRP A 80 -8.29 -5.02 -22.04
C TRP A 80 -9.63 -4.77 -22.75
N SER A 81 -10.03 -5.71 -23.63
CA SER A 81 -11.36 -5.71 -24.25
C SER A 81 -11.82 -7.15 -24.48
N ALA A 82 -13.12 -7.35 -24.62
CA ALA A 82 -13.71 -8.67 -24.83
C ALA A 82 -13.17 -9.37 -26.09
N GLU A 83 -12.91 -8.63 -27.17
CA GLU A 83 -12.43 -9.17 -28.45
C GLU A 83 -11.00 -9.69 -28.38
N GLN A 84 -10.23 -9.31 -27.37
CA GLN A 84 -8.84 -9.74 -27.18
C GLN A 84 -8.72 -10.98 -26.33
N LEU A 85 -9.81 -11.46 -25.72
CA LEU A 85 -9.78 -12.60 -24.82
C LEU A 85 -9.63 -13.91 -25.58
N GLN A 86 -8.72 -14.73 -25.11
CA GLN A 86 -8.66 -16.15 -25.47
C GLN A 86 -9.60 -16.96 -24.58
N HIS A 87 -9.65 -16.61 -23.32
CA HIS A 87 -10.56 -17.20 -22.34
C HIS A 87 -11.16 -16.11 -21.45
N SER A 88 -12.45 -16.21 -21.19
CA SER A 88 -13.22 -15.33 -20.34
C SER A 88 -13.81 -16.08 -19.16
N ASN A 89 -13.67 -15.52 -17.98
CA ASN A 89 -14.29 -15.99 -16.75
C ASN A 89 -14.10 -17.49 -16.45
N LEU A 90 -12.89 -18.02 -16.68
CA LEU A 90 -12.57 -19.40 -16.31
C LEU A 90 -12.71 -19.59 -14.80
N HIS A 91 -13.34 -20.68 -14.40
CA HIS A 91 -13.65 -21.00 -13.02
C HIS A 91 -12.57 -21.87 -12.38
N PHE A 92 -11.89 -21.33 -11.38
CA PHE A 92 -10.84 -22.01 -10.62
C PHE A 92 -11.18 -22.09 -9.14
N LYS A 93 -10.77 -23.17 -8.48
CA LYS A 93 -11.07 -23.43 -7.07
C LYS A 93 -9.84 -23.95 -6.34
N THR A 94 -9.68 -23.55 -5.06
CA THR A 94 -8.67 -24.15 -4.17
C THR A 94 -9.27 -25.20 -3.26
N ILE A 95 -8.50 -26.27 -3.03
CA ILE A 95 -8.87 -27.34 -2.10
C ILE A 95 -8.28 -27.16 -0.70
N ARG A 96 -7.31 -26.25 -0.55
CA ARG A 96 -6.63 -25.96 0.72
C ARG A 96 -6.52 -24.46 0.90
N GLY A 97 -6.80 -24.00 2.11
CA GLY A 97 -6.56 -22.62 2.51
C GLY A 97 -5.08 -22.34 2.86
N GLY A 98 -4.78 -21.09 3.15
CA GLY A 98 -3.46 -20.62 3.56
C GLY A 98 -3.14 -19.22 3.02
N GLY A 99 -2.03 -18.63 3.43
CA GLY A 99 -1.57 -17.32 2.93
C GLY A 99 -1.24 -17.36 1.43
N ILE A 100 -0.76 -18.51 0.94
CA ILE A 100 -0.62 -18.83 -0.48
C ILE A 100 -1.43 -20.12 -0.73
N ALA A 101 -2.31 -20.10 -1.74
CA ALA A 101 -3.12 -21.24 -2.10
C ALA A 101 -2.96 -21.59 -3.59
N THR A 102 -3.12 -22.87 -3.93
CA THR A 102 -3.12 -23.35 -5.29
C THR A 102 -4.56 -23.44 -5.80
N PHE A 103 -4.84 -22.78 -6.90
CA PHE A 103 -6.11 -22.82 -7.59
C PHE A 103 -6.02 -23.71 -8.83
N GLN A 104 -6.99 -24.58 -9.01
CA GLN A 104 -7.11 -25.52 -10.12
C GLN A 104 -8.41 -25.30 -10.88
N PRO A 105 -8.46 -25.58 -12.19
CA PRO A 105 -9.71 -25.51 -12.94
C PRO A 105 -10.72 -26.50 -12.33
N VAL A 106 -11.98 -26.09 -12.25
CA VAL A 106 -13.04 -26.93 -11.65
C VAL A 106 -13.38 -28.16 -12.51
N ASP A 107 -13.11 -28.09 -13.82
CA ASP A 107 -13.27 -29.18 -14.80
C ASP A 107 -12.37 -28.96 -16.03
N GLU A 108 -12.42 -29.90 -16.98
CA GLU A 108 -11.61 -29.84 -18.20
C GLU A 108 -11.93 -28.64 -19.11
N GLN A 109 -13.15 -28.12 -19.08
CA GLN A 109 -13.60 -27.01 -19.92
C GLN A 109 -13.03 -25.67 -19.40
N GLN A 110 -12.59 -25.65 -18.16
CA GLN A 110 -12.01 -24.47 -17.51
C GLN A 110 -10.48 -24.41 -17.63
N LYS A 111 -9.87 -25.37 -18.34
CA LYS A 111 -8.43 -25.36 -18.61
C LYS A 111 -8.06 -24.30 -19.65
N VAL A 112 -6.88 -23.71 -19.48
CA VAL A 112 -6.33 -22.74 -20.43
C VAL A 112 -5.66 -23.49 -21.58
N ALA A 113 -6.03 -23.16 -22.79
CA ALA A 113 -5.35 -23.67 -24.00
C ALA A 113 -4.07 -22.84 -24.25
N TRP A 114 -2.94 -23.36 -23.79
CA TRP A 114 -1.64 -22.70 -23.94
C TRP A 114 -1.00 -23.00 -25.28
N ASP A 115 -0.46 -21.98 -25.94
CA ASP A 115 0.42 -22.11 -27.10
C ASP A 115 1.84 -21.74 -26.66
N SER A 116 2.78 -22.65 -26.72
CA SER A 116 4.16 -22.48 -26.23
C SER A 116 4.94 -21.39 -26.98
N SER A 117 4.49 -20.98 -28.15
CA SER A 117 5.09 -19.90 -28.94
C SER A 117 4.60 -18.50 -28.54
N MET A 118 3.59 -18.41 -27.66
CA MET A 118 2.92 -17.17 -27.31
C MET A 118 3.18 -16.77 -25.85
N LYS A 119 2.98 -15.49 -25.57
CA LYS A 119 2.94 -14.93 -24.22
C LYS A 119 1.54 -14.44 -23.89
N TYR A 120 1.24 -14.43 -22.60
CA TYR A 120 -0.11 -14.18 -22.10
C TYR A 120 -0.14 -13.14 -21.00
N ASP A 121 -1.22 -12.36 -20.97
CA ASP A 121 -1.60 -11.52 -19.84
C ASP A 121 -2.77 -12.19 -19.13
N ILE A 122 -2.73 -12.18 -17.80
CA ILE A 122 -3.73 -12.78 -16.92
C ILE A 122 -4.35 -11.70 -16.05
N LEU A 123 -5.68 -11.72 -16.00
CA LEU A 123 -6.49 -10.94 -15.07
C LEU A 123 -7.34 -11.89 -14.25
N ALA A 124 -7.34 -11.75 -12.93
CA ALA A 124 -8.14 -12.60 -12.05
C ALA A 124 -8.92 -11.78 -11.04
N TYR A 125 -10.00 -12.34 -10.51
CA TYR A 125 -10.82 -11.72 -9.48
C TYR A 125 -11.38 -12.75 -8.50
N TYR A 126 -11.74 -12.30 -7.30
CA TYR A 126 -12.37 -13.06 -6.21
C TYR A 126 -13.45 -12.21 -5.54
N PRO A 127 -14.59 -12.78 -5.13
CA PRO A 127 -15.03 -14.17 -5.35
C PRO A 127 -15.56 -14.40 -6.78
N TYR A 128 -15.44 -15.63 -7.27
CA TYR A 128 -16.00 -16.02 -8.57
C TYR A 128 -17.52 -15.83 -8.60
N THR A 129 -18.02 -15.35 -9.71
CA THR A 129 -19.44 -15.38 -10.07
C THR A 129 -19.61 -15.76 -11.54
N ALA A 130 -20.64 -16.58 -11.83
CA ALA A 130 -20.97 -16.96 -13.21
C ALA A 130 -21.65 -15.80 -13.98
N ASP A 131 -22.29 -14.89 -13.25
CA ASP A 131 -23.11 -13.80 -13.81
C ASP A 131 -22.29 -12.55 -14.14
N ILE A 132 -21.18 -12.72 -14.85
CA ILE A 132 -20.37 -11.61 -15.36
C ILE A 132 -20.62 -11.43 -16.84
N GLN A 133 -21.02 -10.23 -17.24
CA GLN A 133 -21.11 -9.82 -18.62
C GLN A 133 -20.05 -8.77 -18.94
N GLU A 134 -19.28 -8.98 -20.00
CA GLU A 134 -18.24 -8.04 -20.47
C GLU A 134 -17.27 -7.60 -19.37
N GLY A 135 -16.92 -8.49 -18.44
CA GLY A 135 -16.00 -8.18 -17.35
C GLY A 135 -16.56 -7.26 -16.26
N LYS A 136 -17.85 -7.03 -16.21
CA LYS A 136 -18.51 -6.13 -15.24
C LYS A 136 -19.08 -6.90 -14.06
N ILE A 137 -18.64 -6.52 -12.84
CA ILE A 137 -19.08 -7.12 -11.58
C ILE A 137 -19.98 -6.12 -10.84
N ALA A 138 -21.27 -6.42 -10.74
CA ALA A 138 -22.16 -5.69 -9.82
C ALA A 138 -21.86 -6.09 -8.38
N TYR A 139 -21.73 -5.11 -7.50
CA TYR A 139 -21.34 -5.36 -6.11
C TYR A 139 -22.06 -4.44 -5.14
N SER A 140 -22.38 -4.95 -3.94
CA SER A 140 -23.01 -4.20 -2.87
C SER A 140 -22.24 -4.33 -1.57
N VAL A 141 -22.02 -3.21 -0.88
CA VAL A 141 -21.38 -3.14 0.44
C VAL A 141 -22.38 -2.94 1.58
N ALA A 142 -23.69 -3.00 1.31
CA ALA A 142 -24.72 -2.75 2.32
C ALA A 142 -24.71 -3.75 3.47
N ASN A 143 -24.42 -5.03 3.21
CA ASN A 143 -24.38 -6.07 4.24
C ASN A 143 -22.95 -6.46 4.58
N GLN A 144 -22.37 -5.85 5.60
CA GLN A 144 -21.00 -6.08 6.04
C GLN A 144 -20.77 -7.44 6.74
N THR A 145 -21.82 -8.06 7.27
CA THR A 145 -21.71 -9.30 8.06
C THR A 145 -21.34 -10.51 7.20
N THR A 146 -21.84 -10.56 5.98
CA THR A 146 -21.60 -11.65 5.03
C THR A 146 -20.75 -11.22 3.83
N LEU A 147 -20.23 -10.00 3.87
CA LEU A 147 -19.51 -9.41 2.77
C LEU A 147 -18.15 -10.13 2.59
N LYS A 148 -17.96 -10.75 1.44
CA LYS A 148 -16.64 -11.22 1.03
C LYS A 148 -15.89 -10.06 0.35
N PRO A 149 -14.57 -9.91 0.60
CA PRO A 149 -13.80 -8.87 -0.06
C PRO A 149 -13.79 -9.10 -1.58
N LEU A 150 -13.93 -8.04 -2.36
CA LEU A 150 -13.73 -8.11 -3.81
C LEU A 150 -12.26 -7.86 -4.10
N LEU A 151 -11.56 -8.89 -4.59
CA LEU A 151 -10.13 -8.83 -4.89
C LEU A 151 -9.88 -8.94 -6.39
N ILE A 152 -8.84 -8.27 -6.87
CA ILE A 152 -8.38 -8.38 -8.26
C ILE A 152 -6.88 -8.63 -8.31
N SER A 153 -6.42 -9.33 -9.35
CA SER A 153 -5.01 -9.57 -9.66
C SER A 153 -4.78 -9.33 -11.15
N ASP A 154 -3.84 -8.45 -11.46
CA ASP A 154 -3.44 -8.07 -12.83
C ASP A 154 -1.91 -8.00 -12.96
N ASN A 155 -1.20 -8.71 -12.09
CA ASN A 155 0.26 -8.67 -12.01
C ASN A 155 0.98 -9.58 -13.02
N LEU A 156 0.26 -10.50 -13.69
CA LEU A 156 0.86 -11.42 -14.65
C LEU A 156 0.70 -10.87 -16.06
N SER A 157 1.78 -10.37 -16.62
CA SER A 157 1.84 -9.86 -18.00
C SER A 157 3.03 -10.43 -18.74
N ALA A 158 2.82 -10.73 -20.03
CA ALA A 158 3.80 -11.32 -20.93
C ALA A 158 4.46 -12.61 -20.43
N ILE A 159 3.69 -13.44 -19.68
CA ILE A 159 4.17 -14.74 -19.18
C ILE A 159 4.15 -15.81 -20.28
N ALA A 160 5.15 -16.69 -20.26
CA ALA A 160 5.14 -17.91 -21.07
C ALA A 160 4.30 -19.00 -20.38
N PRO A 161 3.79 -20.00 -21.14
CA PRO A 161 3.02 -21.10 -20.56
C PRO A 161 3.71 -21.85 -19.42
N ASP A 162 5.03 -21.96 -19.47
CA ASP A 162 5.84 -22.68 -18.48
C ASP A 162 6.31 -21.81 -17.31
N ASP A 163 6.06 -20.50 -17.36
CA ASP A 163 6.38 -19.60 -16.26
C ASP A 163 5.54 -19.91 -15.02
N ALA A 164 6.10 -19.62 -13.85
CA ALA A 164 5.38 -19.68 -12.58
C ALA A 164 4.23 -18.66 -12.58
N LYS A 165 3.01 -19.13 -12.32
CA LYS A 165 1.79 -18.32 -12.34
C LYS A 165 1.37 -17.95 -10.92
N GLN A 166 2.02 -16.93 -10.35
CA GLN A 166 1.68 -16.42 -9.03
C GLN A 166 0.84 -15.15 -9.13
N LEU A 167 -0.45 -15.27 -8.84
CA LEU A 167 -1.40 -14.18 -8.76
C LEU A 167 -1.23 -13.42 -7.42
N ALA A 168 -1.08 -12.13 -7.50
CA ALA A 168 -1.02 -11.24 -6.34
C ALA A 168 -2.33 -10.44 -6.26
N PHE A 169 -3.23 -10.90 -5.41
CA PHE A 169 -4.54 -10.27 -5.26
C PHE A 169 -4.48 -9.03 -4.37
N ARG A 170 -5.14 -7.96 -4.79
CA ARG A 170 -5.33 -6.72 -4.04
C ARG A 170 -6.81 -6.36 -3.92
N GLN A 171 -7.16 -5.62 -2.88
CA GLN A 171 -8.53 -5.19 -2.61
C GLN A 171 -9.02 -4.23 -3.71
N ALA A 172 -10.20 -4.51 -4.25
CA ALA A 172 -10.88 -3.64 -5.20
C ALA A 172 -11.81 -2.60 -4.54
N LEU A 173 -12.00 -2.69 -3.24
CA LEU A 173 -12.77 -1.73 -2.42
C LEU A 173 -11.82 -0.81 -1.66
N ALA A 174 -12.35 0.28 -1.11
CA ALA A 174 -11.72 1.04 -0.05
C ALA A 174 -12.18 0.49 1.32
N SER A 175 -11.51 0.89 2.41
CA SER A 175 -11.94 0.51 3.75
C SER A 175 -11.76 1.63 4.77
N LEU A 176 -12.67 1.68 5.75
CA LEU A 176 -12.58 2.53 6.92
C LEU A 176 -12.42 1.63 8.15
N ARG A 177 -11.33 1.81 8.90
CA ARG A 177 -11.07 1.12 10.15
C ARG A 177 -11.17 2.08 11.31
N PHE A 178 -11.96 1.72 12.31
CA PHE A 178 -12.15 2.49 13.54
C PHE A 178 -11.53 1.74 14.71
N GLU A 179 -10.60 2.36 15.41
CA GLU A 179 -10.00 1.88 16.66
C GLU A 179 -10.58 2.73 17.79
N MET A 180 -11.58 2.20 18.45
CA MET A 180 -12.34 2.90 19.48
C MET A 180 -11.79 2.62 20.88
N ARG A 181 -11.83 3.63 21.75
CA ARG A 181 -11.53 3.49 23.16
C ARG A 181 -12.51 4.31 24.01
N SER A 182 -12.83 3.82 25.18
CA SER A 182 -13.55 4.58 26.20
C SER A 182 -12.59 5.57 26.88
N GLU A 183 -12.98 6.83 27.03
CA GLU A 183 -12.16 7.85 27.72
C GLU A 183 -12.11 7.63 29.23
N ASP A 184 -13.18 7.15 29.80
CA ASP A 184 -13.31 6.88 31.24
C ASP A 184 -12.94 5.43 31.63
N GLY A 185 -12.50 4.62 30.68
CA GLY A 185 -12.12 3.22 30.88
C GLY A 185 -13.32 2.27 31.02
N GLY A 186 -14.54 2.74 30.81
CA GLY A 186 -15.76 1.92 30.82
C GLY A 186 -15.78 0.91 29.67
N SER A 187 -16.56 -0.17 29.82
CA SER A 187 -16.71 -1.18 28.78
C SER A 187 -17.41 -0.61 27.54
N LEU A 188 -16.92 -0.97 26.35
CA LEU A 188 -17.57 -0.71 25.07
C LEU A 188 -18.43 -1.89 24.57
N GLU A 189 -18.70 -2.89 25.43
CA GLU A 189 -19.57 -4.02 25.07
C GLU A 189 -20.95 -3.52 24.63
N GLY A 190 -21.38 -3.95 23.44
CA GLY A 190 -22.63 -3.49 22.83
C GLY A 190 -22.54 -2.16 22.05
N VAL A 191 -21.35 -1.58 21.90
CA VAL A 191 -21.18 -0.44 20.98
C VAL A 191 -21.52 -0.84 19.54
N THR A 192 -22.24 0.00 18.81
CA THR A 192 -22.53 -0.22 17.39
C THR A 192 -21.92 0.89 16.52
N VAL A 193 -21.53 0.52 15.31
CA VAL A 193 -20.96 1.44 14.30
C VAL A 193 -21.82 1.37 13.04
N ARG A 194 -22.27 2.52 12.55
CA ARG A 194 -23.08 2.63 11.35
C ARG A 194 -22.55 3.75 10.46
N ILE A 195 -22.55 3.54 9.15
CA ILE A 195 -22.18 4.56 8.17
C ILE A 195 -23.42 4.95 7.38
N VAL A 196 -23.63 6.23 7.22
CA VAL A 196 -24.78 6.80 6.50
C VAL A 196 -24.31 7.77 5.41
N GLY A 197 -25.12 7.94 4.37
CA GLY A 197 -24.85 8.87 3.28
C GLY A 197 -23.85 8.37 2.24
N MET A 198 -23.26 7.18 2.42
CA MET A 198 -22.32 6.60 1.45
C MET A 198 -23.04 5.71 0.43
N PRO A 199 -22.59 5.70 -0.84
CA PRO A 199 -23.07 4.75 -1.83
C PRO A 199 -22.82 3.30 -1.40
N THR A 200 -23.81 2.44 -1.64
CA THR A 200 -23.76 1.03 -1.23
C THR A 200 -23.71 0.05 -2.39
N THR A 201 -24.00 0.49 -3.62
CA THR A 201 -23.95 -0.35 -4.82
C THR A 201 -23.13 0.30 -5.93
N GLY A 202 -22.50 -0.52 -6.74
CA GLY A 202 -21.73 -0.09 -7.90
C GLY A 202 -21.31 -1.28 -8.77
N THR A 203 -20.73 -0.97 -9.90
CA THR A 203 -20.22 -1.96 -10.86
C THR A 203 -18.73 -1.74 -11.08
N LEU A 204 -17.91 -2.77 -10.84
CA LEU A 204 -16.50 -2.79 -11.20
C LEU A 204 -16.36 -3.31 -12.63
N ASP A 205 -15.73 -2.54 -13.48
CA ASP A 205 -15.25 -2.99 -14.78
C ASP A 205 -13.83 -3.57 -14.60
N LEU A 206 -13.68 -4.87 -14.76
CA LEU A 206 -12.40 -5.57 -14.61
C LEU A 206 -11.39 -5.17 -15.68
N TYR A 207 -11.83 -4.78 -16.88
CA TYR A 207 -10.93 -4.46 -17.99
C TYR A 207 -10.27 -3.10 -17.79
N SER A 208 -11.03 -2.11 -17.33
CA SER A 208 -10.52 -0.77 -17.02
C SER A 208 -10.06 -0.60 -15.56
N ARG A 209 -10.46 -1.51 -14.66
CA ARG A 209 -10.31 -1.43 -13.18
C ARG A 209 -10.98 -0.19 -12.60
N GLN A 210 -12.03 0.28 -13.25
CA GLN A 210 -12.78 1.46 -12.80
C GLN A 210 -14.11 1.05 -12.19
N TRP A 211 -14.52 1.80 -11.17
CA TRP A 211 -15.84 1.67 -10.56
C TRP A 211 -16.83 2.65 -11.18
N GLN A 212 -18.01 2.16 -11.49
CA GLN A 212 -19.19 2.97 -11.72
C GLN A 212 -20.07 2.85 -10.47
N VAL A 213 -20.01 3.85 -9.60
CA VAL A 213 -20.73 3.86 -8.32
C VAL A 213 -22.10 4.47 -8.51
N ASP A 214 -23.14 3.81 -7.96
CA ASP A 214 -24.49 4.36 -7.93
C ASP A 214 -24.65 5.33 -6.74
N ALA A 215 -24.47 6.61 -6.98
CA ALA A 215 -24.57 7.66 -5.98
C ALA A 215 -25.96 7.77 -5.30
N SER A 216 -27.01 7.18 -5.89
CA SER A 216 -28.37 7.19 -5.32
C SER A 216 -28.59 6.07 -4.30
N SER A 217 -27.74 5.07 -4.27
CA SER A 217 -27.86 3.88 -3.39
C SER A 217 -27.25 4.13 -2.01
N THR A 218 -27.85 4.95 -1.18
CA THR A 218 -27.31 5.41 0.12
C THR A 218 -27.91 4.69 1.34
N ALA A 219 -28.10 3.39 1.30
CA ALA A 219 -28.55 2.61 2.44
C ALA A 219 -27.57 2.71 3.62
N GLU A 220 -28.08 2.57 4.84
CA GLU A 220 -27.24 2.51 6.04
C GLU A 220 -26.36 1.24 6.04
N ILE A 221 -25.09 1.40 6.32
CA ILE A 221 -24.11 0.30 6.45
C ILE A 221 -23.87 0.03 7.94
N SER A 222 -24.33 -1.12 8.42
CA SER A 222 -24.01 -1.59 9.77
C SER A 222 -22.67 -2.33 9.78
N VAL A 223 -21.70 -1.83 10.55
CA VAL A 223 -20.34 -2.34 10.57
C VAL A 223 -20.15 -3.32 11.73
N PRO A 224 -19.65 -4.55 11.51
CA PRO A 224 -19.32 -5.47 12.58
C PRO A 224 -18.26 -4.89 13.54
N VAL A 225 -18.49 -5.03 14.85
CA VAL A 225 -17.60 -4.52 15.90
C VAL A 225 -17.02 -5.66 16.70
N THR A 226 -15.72 -5.63 16.93
CA THR A 226 -15.03 -6.53 17.88
C THR A 226 -14.65 -5.74 19.12
N VAL A 227 -15.15 -6.15 20.29
CA VAL A 227 -14.93 -5.47 21.57
C VAL A 227 -13.92 -6.23 22.42
N SER A 228 -13.08 -5.49 23.14
CA SER A 228 -12.16 -6.00 24.15
C SER A 228 -12.11 -5.01 25.33
N GLY A 229 -13.05 -5.15 26.26
CA GLY A 229 -13.18 -4.29 27.43
C GLY A 229 -13.45 -2.82 27.06
N ALA A 230 -12.53 -1.94 27.42
CA ALA A 230 -12.61 -0.50 27.15
C ALA A 230 -12.17 -0.09 25.72
N THR A 231 -11.87 -1.07 24.87
CA THR A 231 -11.49 -0.85 23.48
C THR A 231 -12.37 -1.65 22.52
N ALA A 232 -12.54 -1.15 21.31
CA ALA A 232 -13.25 -1.86 20.25
C ALA A 232 -12.65 -1.53 18.89
N THR A 233 -12.83 -2.43 17.92
CA THR A 233 -12.43 -2.20 16.53
C THR A 233 -13.59 -2.50 15.59
N ALA A 234 -13.71 -1.73 14.53
CA ALA A 234 -14.65 -1.96 13.45
C ALA A 234 -13.98 -1.64 12.11
N THR A 235 -14.22 -2.47 11.10
CA THR A 235 -13.71 -2.21 9.75
C THR A 235 -14.84 -2.36 8.74
N ALA A 236 -15.10 -1.31 7.97
CA ALA A 236 -16.07 -1.30 6.90
C ALA A 236 -15.37 -1.40 5.54
N LEU A 237 -15.85 -2.26 4.67
CA LEU A 237 -15.54 -2.22 3.25
C LEU A 237 -16.52 -1.26 2.57
N ILE A 238 -16.01 -0.33 1.78
CA ILE A 238 -16.79 0.71 1.12
C ILE A 238 -16.41 0.79 -0.35
N LEU A 239 -17.33 1.28 -1.17
CA LEU A 239 -17.03 1.53 -2.58
C LEU A 239 -16.03 2.68 -2.69
N PRO A 240 -15.08 2.62 -3.62
CA PRO A 240 -14.25 3.77 -3.96
C PRO A 240 -15.11 4.92 -4.47
N ILE A 241 -14.86 6.14 -3.99
CA ILE A 241 -15.55 7.36 -4.41
C ILE A 241 -14.54 8.46 -4.68
N GLU A 242 -14.84 9.33 -5.63
CA GLU A 242 -13.95 10.43 -5.99
C GLU A 242 -13.93 11.52 -4.92
N THR A 243 -15.06 11.76 -4.27
CA THR A 243 -15.16 12.81 -3.26
C THR A 243 -16.19 12.46 -2.19
N THR A 244 -15.85 12.71 -0.94
CA THR A 244 -16.75 12.65 0.21
C THR A 244 -17.59 13.93 0.30
N THR A 245 -18.80 13.80 0.85
CA THR A 245 -19.73 14.92 1.05
C THR A 245 -20.05 15.10 2.54
N SER A 246 -20.63 16.25 2.90
CA SER A 246 -21.07 16.56 4.27
C SER A 246 -22.18 15.61 4.79
N GLU A 247 -22.85 14.88 3.90
CA GLU A 247 -23.89 13.91 4.28
C GLU A 247 -23.30 12.57 4.72
N MET A 248 -22.04 12.29 4.38
CA MET A 248 -21.35 11.05 4.75
C MET A 248 -20.87 11.11 6.20
N LYS A 249 -21.42 10.25 7.04
CA LYS A 249 -21.20 10.26 8.51
C LYS A 249 -21.07 8.86 9.05
N VAL A 250 -20.31 8.73 10.13
CA VAL A 250 -20.25 7.51 10.94
C VAL A 250 -20.91 7.77 12.28
N LEU A 251 -21.77 6.86 12.69
CA LEU A 251 -22.54 6.92 13.93
C LEU A 251 -22.01 5.83 14.87
N PHE A 252 -21.51 6.25 16.01
CA PHE A 252 -21.09 5.36 17.09
C PHE A 252 -22.15 5.42 18.20
N THR A 253 -22.86 4.32 18.45
CA THR A 253 -23.89 4.27 19.50
C THR A 253 -23.39 3.41 20.66
N LEU A 254 -23.28 4.03 21.84
CA LEU A 254 -22.89 3.35 23.08
C LEU A 254 -24.05 2.50 23.62
N PRO A 255 -23.74 1.52 24.52
CA PRO A 255 -24.76 0.66 25.15
C PRO A 255 -25.87 1.41 25.88
N ASN A 256 -25.58 2.60 26.40
CA ASN A 256 -26.57 3.49 27.05
C ASN A 256 -27.47 4.24 26.07
N GLY A 257 -27.37 3.95 24.75
CA GLY A 257 -28.17 4.57 23.69
C GLY A 257 -27.64 5.92 23.19
N ARG A 258 -26.57 6.45 23.77
CA ARG A 258 -25.96 7.70 23.29
C ARG A 258 -25.28 7.46 21.94
N THR A 259 -25.57 8.31 20.96
CA THR A 259 -24.99 8.25 19.63
C THR A 259 -24.03 9.43 19.41
N TYR A 260 -22.84 9.12 18.96
CA TYR A 260 -21.84 10.08 18.48
C TYR A 260 -21.86 10.10 16.97
N THR A 261 -21.90 11.30 16.41
CA THR A 261 -21.84 11.50 14.97
C THR A 261 -20.45 11.98 14.60
N TRP A 262 -19.82 11.27 13.66
CA TRP A 262 -18.52 11.62 13.11
C TRP A 262 -18.67 11.87 11.60
N PRO A 263 -18.67 13.14 11.13
CA PRO A 263 -18.75 13.43 9.71
C PRO A 263 -17.42 13.07 9.04
N LEU A 264 -17.48 12.46 7.85
CA LEU A 264 -16.30 12.35 7.02
C LEU A 264 -15.89 13.74 6.54
N ARG A 265 -14.58 13.98 6.46
CA ARG A 265 -14.09 15.25 5.90
C ARG A 265 -14.54 15.37 4.45
N GLU A 266 -15.16 16.48 4.11
CA GLU A 266 -15.66 16.76 2.76
C GLU A 266 -14.51 16.94 1.76
N GLY A 267 -14.73 16.55 0.51
CA GLY A 267 -13.76 16.71 -0.58
C GLY A 267 -12.65 15.67 -0.64
N GLN A 268 -12.72 14.60 0.17
CA GLN A 268 -11.72 13.52 0.11
C GLN A 268 -12.12 12.44 -0.86
N SER A 269 -11.12 11.86 -1.55
CA SER A 269 -11.30 10.64 -2.32
C SER A 269 -11.06 9.41 -1.44
N LEU A 270 -11.83 8.35 -1.66
CA LEU A 270 -11.62 7.03 -1.08
C LEU A 270 -11.31 6.07 -2.24
N VAL A 271 -10.06 5.69 -2.37
CA VAL A 271 -9.59 4.96 -3.56
C VAL A 271 -9.50 3.47 -3.32
N MET A 272 -9.60 2.70 -4.39
CA MET A 272 -9.44 1.25 -4.40
C MET A 272 -8.14 0.82 -3.71
N GLY A 273 -8.21 -0.17 -2.81
CA GLY A 273 -7.07 -0.68 -2.06
C GLY A 273 -6.61 0.20 -0.90
N GLN A 274 -7.24 1.36 -0.66
CA GLN A 274 -6.89 2.23 0.46
C GLN A 274 -7.62 1.79 1.73
N GLN A 275 -6.90 1.67 2.84
CA GLN A 275 -7.47 1.62 4.19
C GLN A 275 -7.19 2.92 4.91
N ARG A 276 -8.22 3.54 5.49
CA ARG A 276 -8.11 4.65 6.43
C ARG A 276 -8.39 4.16 7.84
N THR A 277 -7.44 4.39 8.75
CA THR A 277 -7.60 4.02 10.16
C THR A 277 -7.81 5.26 11.00
N HIS A 278 -8.90 5.27 11.77
CA HIS A 278 -9.30 6.36 12.66
C HIS A 278 -9.29 5.87 14.10
N THR A 279 -8.60 6.59 14.98
CA THR A 279 -8.64 6.31 16.43
C THR A 279 -9.69 7.19 17.09
N ILE A 280 -10.75 6.58 17.59
CA ILE A 280 -11.94 7.25 18.12
C ILE A 280 -11.95 7.14 19.64
N THR A 281 -12.08 8.25 20.35
CA THR A 281 -12.30 8.26 21.79
C THR A 281 -13.77 8.56 22.06
N LEU A 282 -14.45 7.63 22.73
CA LEU A 282 -15.84 7.72 23.11
C LEU A 282 -15.94 8.08 24.60
N LYS A 283 -16.69 9.13 24.92
CA LYS A 283 -16.85 9.63 26.27
C LYS A 283 -18.30 9.47 26.72
N ASP A 284 -18.56 8.89 27.85
CA ASP A 284 -19.92 8.68 28.35
C ASP A 284 -20.60 9.98 28.80
N THR A 285 -19.83 11.01 29.12
CA THR A 285 -20.32 12.33 29.54
C THR A 285 -19.94 13.43 28.54
N GLY A 286 -20.91 14.19 28.00
CA GLY A 286 -20.60 15.33 27.13
C GLY A 286 -21.57 15.51 25.96
N THR A 287 -21.23 16.39 25.04
CA THR A 287 -22.09 16.86 23.94
C THR A 287 -22.14 15.92 22.73
N GLY A 288 -21.68 14.68 22.83
CA GLY A 288 -21.72 13.71 21.72
C GLY A 288 -20.75 14.00 20.58
N LYS A 289 -19.72 14.85 20.82
CA LYS A 289 -18.70 15.13 19.83
C LYS A 289 -17.56 14.12 19.97
N VAL A 290 -17.24 13.44 18.89
CA VAL A 290 -16.10 12.52 18.81
C VAL A 290 -14.81 13.34 18.84
N THR A 291 -13.86 12.96 19.69
CA THR A 291 -12.51 13.52 19.66
C THR A 291 -11.55 12.46 19.19
N GLU A 292 -10.96 12.65 18.02
CA GLU A 292 -9.86 11.82 17.57
C GLU A 292 -8.58 12.28 18.30
N VAL A 293 -8.01 11.41 19.14
CA VAL A 293 -6.74 11.68 19.81
C VAL A 293 -5.64 10.90 19.13
N GLY A 294 -4.88 11.56 18.27
CA GLY A 294 -3.82 10.93 17.48
C GLY A 294 -2.46 10.95 18.16
N ARG A 295 -1.93 9.77 18.49
CA ARG A 295 -0.47 9.58 18.56
C ARG A 295 0.03 9.47 17.12
N TYR A 296 1.02 10.32 16.72
CA TYR A 296 1.58 10.34 15.37
C TYR A 296 0.65 10.94 14.29
N LEU A 297 0.32 12.22 14.48
CA LEU A 297 -0.51 12.99 13.53
C LEU A 297 0.10 13.10 12.13
N GLU A 298 1.43 12.98 12.01
CA GLU A 298 2.16 13.10 10.74
C GLU A 298 1.94 11.94 9.79
N LEU A 299 1.41 10.79 10.23
CA LEU A 299 1.28 9.62 9.37
C LEU A 299 0.12 9.77 8.39
N PRO A 300 0.37 9.64 7.07
CA PRO A 300 -0.70 9.40 6.11
C PRO A 300 -1.47 8.11 6.41
N ALA A 301 -2.69 8.02 5.90
CA ALA A 301 -3.42 6.76 5.94
C ALA A 301 -2.62 5.65 5.24
N LYS A 302 -2.69 4.45 5.80
CA LYS A 302 -2.01 3.30 5.22
C LYS A 302 -2.52 3.05 3.80
N LYS A 303 -1.61 3.07 2.83
CA LYS A 303 -1.88 2.72 1.44
C LYS A 303 -1.07 1.48 1.09
N ASN A 304 -1.75 0.41 0.74
CA ASN A 304 -1.08 -0.82 0.31
C ASN A 304 -0.53 -0.64 -1.10
N LEU A 305 0.73 -0.28 -1.19
CA LEU A 305 1.48 -0.28 -2.43
C LEU A 305 2.31 -1.58 -2.51
N PRO A 306 2.43 -2.19 -3.69
CA PRO A 306 3.28 -3.37 -3.85
C PRO A 306 4.73 -3.02 -3.49
N ASN A 307 5.47 -4.01 -3.02
CA ASN A 307 6.90 -3.91 -2.71
C ASN A 307 7.27 -2.85 -1.66
N THR A 308 6.32 -2.37 -0.84
CA THR A 308 6.60 -1.36 0.19
C THR A 308 6.85 -1.97 1.56
N MET A 309 7.73 -1.31 2.32
CA MET A 309 8.02 -1.56 3.73
C MET A 309 7.72 -0.32 4.55
N GLU A 310 7.04 -0.48 5.67
CA GLU A 310 6.90 0.55 6.70
C GLU A 310 8.12 0.52 7.61
N VAL A 311 8.87 1.60 7.68
CA VAL A 311 10.06 1.73 8.52
C VAL A 311 9.91 2.90 9.48
N GLN A 312 10.10 2.63 10.77
CA GLN A 312 9.97 3.60 11.83
C GLN A 312 11.29 3.79 12.55
N HIS A 313 11.75 5.03 12.62
CA HIS A 313 12.88 5.43 13.45
C HIS A 313 12.39 6.20 14.68
N MET A 314 12.90 5.82 15.85
CA MET A 314 12.63 6.51 17.11
C MET A 314 13.75 7.50 17.41
N LEU A 315 13.46 8.52 18.23
CA LEU A 315 14.49 9.46 18.68
C LEU A 315 15.56 8.72 19.49
N PRO A 316 16.85 8.88 19.16
CA PRO A 316 17.91 8.20 19.92
C PRO A 316 17.92 8.52 21.41
N SER A 317 17.47 9.73 21.78
CA SER A 317 17.36 10.19 23.18
C SER A 317 16.06 9.77 23.86
N ASN A 318 15.04 9.33 23.11
CA ASN A 318 13.74 8.94 23.63
C ASN A 318 13.10 7.86 22.73
N PRO A 319 13.32 6.57 23.03
CA PRO A 319 12.77 5.46 22.23
C PRO A 319 11.24 5.38 22.19
N SER A 320 10.54 6.16 23.02
CA SER A 320 9.08 6.26 23.00
C SER A 320 8.55 7.36 22.08
N ALA A 321 9.43 8.20 21.54
CA ALA A 321 9.07 9.29 20.64
C ALA A 321 9.60 9.02 19.23
N ARG A 322 8.76 9.29 18.22
CA ARG A 322 9.14 9.10 16.83
C ARG A 322 10.13 10.15 16.38
N ASN A 323 11.17 9.70 15.69
CA ASN A 323 12.06 10.53 14.91
C ASN A 323 11.44 10.81 13.53
N TYR A 324 11.23 9.77 12.74
CA TYR A 324 10.49 9.81 11.49
C TYR A 324 10.01 8.41 11.09
N PHE A 325 9.08 8.39 10.17
CA PHE A 325 8.55 7.19 9.52
C PHE A 325 8.78 7.32 8.01
N LEU A 326 9.02 6.22 7.33
CA LEU A 326 9.08 6.19 5.87
C LEU A 326 8.32 4.99 5.30
N LEU A 327 7.66 5.20 4.18
CA LEU A 327 7.09 4.15 3.35
C LEU A 327 8.07 3.87 2.22
N TYR A 328 8.90 2.83 2.41
CA TYR A 328 10.01 2.49 1.52
C TYR A 328 9.59 1.49 0.46
N ASP A 329 9.89 1.76 -0.81
CA ASP A 329 9.67 0.85 -1.93
C ASP A 329 10.97 0.08 -2.24
N THR A 330 10.92 -1.24 -2.07
CA THR A 330 12.07 -2.13 -2.26
C THR A 330 12.39 -2.40 -3.73
N GLN A 331 11.48 -2.11 -4.65
CA GLN A 331 11.69 -2.23 -6.09
C GLN A 331 12.17 -0.91 -6.71
N LEU A 332 11.64 0.21 -6.24
CA LEU A 332 12.07 1.54 -6.68
C LEU A 332 13.29 2.05 -5.92
N HIS A 333 13.68 1.38 -4.83
CA HIS A 333 14.84 1.73 -3.99
C HIS A 333 14.78 3.15 -3.41
N LEU A 334 13.61 3.64 -3.08
CA LEU A 334 13.36 4.95 -2.48
C LEU A 334 12.12 4.92 -1.57
N ALA A 335 11.97 5.93 -0.73
CA ALA A 335 10.74 6.12 0.03
C ALA A 335 9.73 6.97 -0.76
N HIS A 336 8.48 6.51 -0.86
CA HIS A 336 7.37 7.31 -1.42
C HIS A 336 7.16 8.58 -0.60
N TYR A 337 7.26 8.47 0.73
CA TYR A 337 7.27 9.61 1.63
C TYR A 337 8.04 9.32 2.92
N VAL A 338 8.45 10.41 3.58
CA VAL A 338 8.95 10.45 4.95
C VAL A 338 8.04 11.38 5.76
N ALA A 339 7.52 10.88 6.89
CA ALA A 339 6.60 11.61 7.76
C ALA A 339 7.22 11.82 9.15
N TYR A 340 7.17 13.04 9.67
CA TYR A 340 7.85 13.37 10.93
C TYR A 340 7.28 14.59 11.64
N PRO A 341 7.33 14.62 13.00
CA PRO A 341 7.11 15.83 13.76
C PRO A 341 8.36 16.72 13.69
N LEU A 342 8.18 18.02 13.57
CA LEU A 342 9.25 19.01 13.57
C LEU A 342 8.96 20.09 14.62
N TYR A 343 9.86 20.25 15.57
CA TYR A 343 9.79 21.26 16.62
C TYR A 343 11.19 21.76 16.99
N LYS A 344 11.25 22.88 17.69
CA LYS A 344 12.46 23.65 17.92
C LYS A 344 13.63 22.84 18.46
N ASP A 345 13.40 21.93 19.41
CA ASP A 345 14.47 21.19 20.11
C ASP A 345 15.16 20.13 19.23
N LEU A 346 14.60 19.79 18.07
CA LEU A 346 15.22 18.89 17.10
C LEU A 346 16.20 19.62 16.16
N MET A 347 16.11 20.94 16.10
CA MET A 347 16.89 21.80 15.23
C MET A 347 18.02 22.49 16.01
N GLY A 348 19.20 22.57 15.41
CA GLY A 348 20.38 23.25 15.95
C GLY A 348 21.13 23.99 14.85
N SER A 349 22.43 24.15 15.04
CA SER A 349 23.34 24.78 14.06
C SER A 349 24.48 23.85 13.62
N GLY A 350 24.51 22.62 14.12
CA GLY A 350 25.56 21.65 13.79
C GLY A 350 25.46 21.14 12.35
N ARG A 351 26.61 20.80 11.76
CA ARG A 351 26.68 20.10 10.50
C ARG A 351 27.40 18.79 10.72
N TYR A 352 26.67 17.69 10.58
CA TYR A 352 27.17 16.33 10.83
C TYR A 352 26.79 15.48 9.63
N GLU A 353 27.73 14.71 9.08
CA GLU A 353 27.49 13.89 7.90
C GLU A 353 28.00 12.48 8.15
N LYS A 354 27.12 11.49 8.16
CA LYS A 354 27.48 10.07 8.25
C LYS A 354 26.62 9.24 7.32
N TRP A 355 27.07 9.14 6.08
CA TRP A 355 26.42 8.36 5.02
C TRP A 355 26.52 6.87 5.30
N GLN A 356 25.38 6.19 5.37
CA GLN A 356 25.32 4.77 5.71
C GLN A 356 24.01 4.12 5.26
N TYR A 357 24.04 2.79 5.15
CA TYR A 357 22.82 2.01 5.00
C TYR A 357 21.94 2.13 6.24
N ASP A 358 20.64 2.10 6.03
CA ASP A 358 19.64 1.95 7.09
C ASP A 358 19.57 0.49 7.52
N ALA A 359 19.91 0.19 8.76
CA ALA A 359 19.91 -1.18 9.27
C ALA A 359 18.49 -1.80 9.36
N SER A 360 17.44 -0.97 9.26
CA SER A 360 16.04 -1.42 9.26
C SER A 360 15.57 -1.97 7.91
N ILE A 361 16.38 -1.80 6.86
CA ILE A 361 16.07 -2.26 5.50
C ILE A 361 17.25 -3.12 5.00
N PRO A 362 17.00 -4.31 4.44
CA PRO A 362 18.09 -5.11 3.86
C PRO A 362 18.87 -4.32 2.80
N SER A 363 20.20 -4.39 2.87
CA SER A 363 21.09 -3.53 2.06
C SER A 363 20.92 -3.72 0.54
N GLN A 364 20.48 -4.91 0.09
CA GLN A 364 20.20 -5.17 -1.32
C GLN A 364 19.05 -4.32 -1.89
N PHE A 365 18.18 -3.79 -1.05
CA PHE A 365 17.08 -2.91 -1.47
C PHE A 365 17.42 -1.42 -1.37
N GLN A 366 18.62 -1.07 -0.90
CA GLN A 366 19.03 0.32 -0.74
C GLN A 366 20.13 0.68 -1.75
N PRO A 367 20.10 1.87 -2.35
CA PRO A 367 21.17 2.31 -3.23
C PRO A 367 22.48 2.49 -2.45
N ASN A 368 23.60 2.18 -3.06
CA ASN A 368 24.92 2.49 -2.52
C ASN A 368 25.27 3.95 -2.83
N LEU A 369 25.19 4.82 -1.83
CA LEU A 369 25.37 6.26 -1.99
C LEU A 369 26.60 6.80 -1.21
N LYS A 370 27.71 6.08 -1.24
CA LYS A 370 29.00 6.61 -0.74
C LYS A 370 29.37 7.92 -1.43
N LYS A 371 29.02 8.05 -2.73
CA LYS A 371 29.05 9.28 -3.52
C LYS A 371 27.63 9.62 -3.99
N SER A 372 27.43 10.75 -4.68
CA SER A 372 26.16 11.08 -5.32
C SER A 372 25.78 10.05 -6.40
N TYR A 373 24.55 10.12 -6.85
CA TYR A 373 24.08 9.41 -8.04
C TYR A 373 24.87 9.84 -9.28
N GLU A 374 24.80 9.06 -10.35
CA GLU A 374 25.37 9.44 -11.64
C GLU A 374 24.71 10.69 -12.22
N GLY A 375 25.46 11.44 -13.05
CA GLY A 375 25.00 12.64 -13.72
C GLY A 375 24.84 13.83 -12.78
N GLU A 376 23.77 14.58 -12.97
CA GLU A 376 23.50 15.83 -12.26
C GLU A 376 22.66 15.65 -10.97
N TYR A 377 22.57 14.43 -10.47
CA TYR A 377 21.69 14.10 -9.33
C TYR A 377 22.46 14.01 -8.02
N ALA A 378 22.08 14.88 -7.08
CA ALA A 378 22.53 14.84 -5.71
C ALA A 378 21.79 13.77 -4.90
N ARG A 379 22.35 13.43 -3.73
CA ARG A 379 21.65 12.67 -2.68
C ARG A 379 20.62 13.59 -2.04
N GLY A 380 19.41 13.65 -2.63
CA GLY A 380 18.32 14.48 -2.13
C GLY A 380 17.74 13.90 -0.84
N HIS A 381 17.81 14.65 0.24
CA HIS A 381 17.18 14.27 1.50
C HIS A 381 15.67 14.44 1.42
N GLN A 382 14.91 13.46 1.90
CA GLN A 382 13.48 13.67 2.14
C GLN A 382 13.26 14.38 3.48
N ILE A 383 13.65 13.78 4.63
CA ILE A 383 13.80 14.60 5.86
C ILE A 383 15.16 15.26 5.84
N ALA A 384 15.16 16.59 5.87
CA ALA A 384 16.39 17.39 5.81
C ALA A 384 17.29 17.17 7.03
N SER A 385 18.61 17.17 6.83
CA SER A 385 19.56 17.06 7.95
C SER A 385 19.42 18.21 8.95
N ALA A 386 19.09 19.41 8.46
CA ALA A 386 18.87 20.58 9.31
C ALA A 386 17.61 20.49 10.19
N ASP A 387 16.69 19.58 9.88
CA ASP A 387 15.52 19.32 10.71
C ASP A 387 15.85 18.43 11.93
N ARG A 388 17.08 17.89 11.98
CA ARG A 388 17.57 16.94 13.00
C ARG A 388 18.98 17.27 13.51
N ASN A 389 19.45 18.48 13.34
CA ASN A 389 20.85 18.84 13.62
C ASN A 389 21.10 19.41 15.03
N ALA A 390 20.22 19.14 16.00
CA ALA A 390 20.44 19.48 17.40
C ALA A 390 21.68 18.81 18.01
N ASN A 391 22.00 17.59 17.54
CA ASN A 391 23.21 16.87 17.95
C ASN A 391 23.64 15.85 16.87
N PRO A 392 24.91 15.33 16.92
CA PRO A 392 25.44 14.42 15.91
C PRO A 392 24.63 13.13 15.75
N THR A 393 24.24 12.50 16.85
CA THR A 393 23.54 11.22 16.85
C THR A 393 22.20 11.32 16.13
N LEU A 394 21.45 12.37 16.43
CA LEU A 394 20.17 12.65 15.80
C LEU A 394 20.34 12.98 14.31
N CYS A 395 21.28 13.89 13.99
CA CYS A 395 21.54 14.31 12.62
C CYS A 395 21.95 13.13 11.72
N ASN A 396 22.80 12.22 12.22
CA ASN A 396 23.29 11.05 11.48
C ASN A 396 22.15 10.14 11.02
N THR A 397 20.99 10.13 11.68
CA THR A 397 19.84 9.33 11.25
C THR A 397 19.24 9.82 9.94
N THR A 398 19.44 11.06 9.55
CA THR A 398 18.97 11.62 8.28
C THR A 398 19.86 11.25 7.09
N TYR A 399 21.05 10.72 7.33
CA TYR A 399 22.02 10.32 6.30
C TYR A 399 21.93 8.83 5.92
N TYR A 400 20.86 8.16 6.33
CA TYR A 400 20.55 6.82 5.82
C TYR A 400 20.22 6.88 4.33
N TYR A 401 20.72 5.91 3.56
CA TYR A 401 20.45 5.83 2.12
C TYR A 401 18.97 5.65 1.81
N SER A 402 18.21 5.08 2.75
CA SER A 402 16.75 4.97 2.67
C SER A 402 16.01 6.32 2.64
N ASN A 403 16.64 7.38 3.15
CA ASN A 403 16.12 8.75 3.14
C ASN A 403 16.49 9.53 1.88
N MET A 404 17.24 8.93 0.95
CA MET A 404 17.78 9.59 -0.23
C MET A 404 16.99 9.27 -1.49
N VAL A 405 16.85 10.29 -2.34
CA VAL A 405 16.26 10.16 -3.68
C VAL A 405 17.13 10.89 -4.70
N PRO A 406 17.18 10.45 -5.97
CA PRO A 406 17.86 11.21 -7.01
C PRO A 406 17.22 12.59 -7.16
N GLN A 407 17.96 13.64 -6.88
CA GLN A 407 17.47 15.02 -6.96
C GLN A 407 18.42 15.87 -7.77
N ASN A 408 17.91 16.56 -8.80
CA ASN A 408 18.71 17.49 -9.59
C ASN A 408 19.44 18.47 -8.67
N THR A 409 20.74 18.68 -8.88
CA THR A 409 21.60 19.46 -7.99
C THR A 409 21.12 20.90 -7.82
N THR A 410 20.64 21.54 -8.91
CA THR A 410 20.09 22.90 -8.84
C THR A 410 18.76 22.91 -8.07
N HIS A 411 17.86 21.99 -8.36
CA HIS A 411 16.59 21.83 -7.63
C HIS A 411 16.85 21.69 -6.11
N ASN A 412 17.73 20.77 -5.73
CA ASN A 412 18.08 20.49 -4.33
C ASN A 412 18.67 21.72 -3.61
N SER A 413 19.65 22.38 -4.24
CA SER A 413 20.40 23.47 -3.61
C SER A 413 19.72 24.84 -3.67
N ARG A 414 18.66 24.99 -4.46
CA ARG A 414 17.97 26.26 -4.67
C ARG A 414 16.52 26.21 -4.16
N ILE A 415 15.57 25.84 -5.02
CA ILE A 415 14.15 25.95 -4.71
C ILE A 415 13.74 25.03 -3.54
N TRP A 416 14.28 23.78 -3.50
CA TRP A 416 13.98 22.86 -2.41
C TRP A 416 14.57 23.32 -1.08
N SER A 417 15.81 23.79 -1.10
CA SER A 417 16.44 24.39 0.09
C SER A 417 15.69 25.63 0.59
N ALA A 418 15.14 26.47 -0.31
CA ALA A 418 14.29 27.59 0.07
C ALA A 418 13.01 27.10 0.79
N LEU A 419 12.31 26.11 0.22
CA LEU A 419 11.14 25.49 0.86
C LEU A 419 11.45 24.91 2.24
N GLU A 420 12.55 24.21 2.40
CA GLU A 420 12.97 23.65 3.68
C GLU A 420 13.23 24.75 4.73
N ASN A 421 13.80 25.89 4.32
CA ASN A 421 14.01 27.03 5.20
C ASN A 421 12.68 27.66 5.64
N ASP A 422 11.71 27.78 4.74
CA ASP A 422 10.37 28.29 5.05
C ASP A 422 9.65 27.38 6.04
N VAL A 423 9.72 26.06 5.83
CA VAL A 423 9.14 25.05 6.73
C VAL A 423 9.79 25.11 8.11
N ARG A 424 11.12 25.22 8.21
CA ARG A 424 11.82 25.38 9.50
C ARG A 424 11.47 26.71 10.19
N SER A 425 11.28 27.77 9.42
CA SER A 425 10.85 29.07 9.97
C SER A 425 9.46 28.96 10.58
N LEU A 426 8.55 28.28 9.92
CA LEU A 426 7.21 27.97 10.44
C LEU A 426 7.29 27.13 11.72
N ALA A 427 8.10 26.06 11.71
CA ALA A 427 8.26 25.16 12.85
C ALA A 427 8.80 25.85 14.12
N ARG A 428 9.61 26.92 13.96
CA ARG A 428 10.09 27.73 15.10
C ARG A 428 9.01 28.59 15.74
N GLY A 429 7.93 28.86 15.01
CA GLY A 429 6.82 29.73 15.47
C GLY A 429 5.64 28.96 16.07
N VAL A 430 5.68 27.62 16.08
CA VAL A 430 4.60 26.74 16.55
C VAL A 430 5.15 25.69 17.52
N ASP A 431 4.27 25.03 18.29
CA ASP A 431 4.71 23.99 19.22
C ASP A 431 5.25 22.76 18.46
N THR A 432 4.51 22.28 17.48
CA THR A 432 4.91 21.18 16.61
C THR A 432 4.32 21.38 15.22
N LEU A 433 5.16 21.24 14.21
CA LEU A 433 4.78 21.13 12.82
C LEU A 433 4.83 19.66 12.41
N TYR A 434 3.75 19.14 11.87
CA TYR A 434 3.71 17.77 11.34
C TYR A 434 3.96 17.83 9.84
N VAL A 435 4.97 17.08 9.38
CA VAL A 435 5.49 17.17 8.02
C VAL A 435 5.39 15.82 7.34
N VAL A 436 4.88 15.81 6.12
CA VAL A 436 5.03 14.72 5.16
C VAL A 436 5.76 15.26 3.95
N THR A 437 6.88 14.66 3.60
CA THR A 437 7.66 15.01 2.42
C THR A 437 7.84 13.77 1.55
N GLY A 438 7.80 13.92 0.26
CA GLY A 438 7.91 12.76 -0.62
C GLY A 438 8.16 13.13 -2.08
N VAL A 439 8.13 12.10 -2.89
CA VAL A 439 8.34 12.18 -4.33
C VAL A 439 7.23 11.43 -5.06
N GLY A 440 7.02 11.75 -6.31
CA GLY A 440 6.06 11.05 -7.14
C GLY A 440 6.45 10.99 -8.59
N PHE A 441 5.69 10.16 -9.31
CA PHE A 441 5.85 9.87 -10.73
C PHE A 441 4.51 10.10 -11.43
N ASP A 442 4.54 10.72 -12.60
CA ASP A 442 3.34 10.98 -13.39
C ASP A 442 2.85 9.74 -14.15
N ASN A 443 3.75 8.78 -14.36
CA ASN A 443 3.47 7.50 -15.02
C ASN A 443 4.50 6.44 -14.61
N THR A 444 4.34 5.21 -15.11
CA THR A 444 5.22 4.07 -14.81
C THR A 444 6.42 3.94 -15.77
N ASN A 445 6.58 4.84 -16.70
CA ASN A 445 7.74 4.87 -17.61
C ASN A 445 8.86 5.71 -16.98
N TYR A 446 9.52 5.15 -15.97
CA TYR A 446 10.51 5.86 -15.18
C TYR A 446 11.78 6.18 -15.97
N LYS A 447 12.30 7.39 -15.77
CA LYS A 447 13.70 7.72 -16.09
C LYS A 447 14.60 7.23 -14.96
N TYR A 448 15.81 6.84 -15.27
CA TYR A 448 16.73 6.27 -14.28
C TYR A 448 18.08 6.98 -14.28
N THR A 449 18.66 7.11 -13.10
CA THR A 449 20.08 7.28 -12.86
C THR A 449 20.63 6.03 -12.20
N ARG A 450 21.92 6.02 -11.82
CA ARG A 450 22.55 4.89 -11.15
C ARG A 450 23.19 5.30 -9.84
N ASP A 451 23.23 4.36 -8.92
CA ASP A 451 24.02 4.45 -7.70
C ASP A 451 25.50 4.05 -7.93
N ASN A 452 26.29 4.01 -6.87
CA ASN A 452 27.72 3.69 -6.98
C ASN A 452 28.00 2.18 -7.18
N SER A 453 27.00 1.33 -7.22
CA SER A 453 27.08 -0.10 -7.52
C SER A 453 26.48 -0.47 -8.88
N GLY A 454 25.92 0.51 -9.61
CA GLY A 454 25.25 0.32 -10.90
C GLY A 454 23.76 0.03 -10.79
N MET A 455 23.18 0.06 -9.57
CA MET A 455 21.74 -0.10 -9.36
C MET A 455 20.98 1.03 -10.03
N ALA A 456 19.94 0.69 -10.79
CA ALA A 456 19.05 1.67 -11.42
C ALA A 456 18.14 2.30 -10.35
N CYS A 457 18.20 3.63 -10.26
CA CYS A 457 17.41 4.41 -9.32
C CYS A 457 16.48 5.33 -10.11
N PRO A 458 15.15 5.22 -9.96
CA PRO A 458 14.22 6.05 -10.73
C PRO A 458 14.33 7.50 -10.31
N ILE A 459 14.24 8.38 -11.29
CA ILE A 459 14.27 9.84 -11.12
C ILE A 459 12.83 10.30 -10.97
N PRO A 460 12.43 10.88 -9.82
CA PRO A 460 11.07 11.38 -9.62
C PRO A 460 10.69 12.49 -10.62
N ASP A 461 9.42 12.58 -10.98
CA ASP A 461 8.91 13.68 -11.81
C ASP A 461 8.61 14.94 -10.99
N TYR A 462 8.28 14.77 -9.69
CA TYR A 462 8.03 15.89 -8.79
C TYR A 462 8.39 15.54 -7.34
N PHE A 463 8.64 16.59 -6.56
CA PHE A 463 8.83 16.56 -5.12
C PHE A 463 7.68 17.28 -4.44
N TYR A 464 7.22 16.77 -3.30
CA TYR A 464 6.16 17.41 -2.54
C TYR A 464 6.48 17.51 -1.05
N LYS A 465 5.86 18.49 -0.41
CA LYS A 465 5.88 18.65 1.04
C LYS A 465 4.53 19.14 1.50
N VAL A 466 3.96 18.47 2.51
CA VAL A 466 2.68 18.80 3.11
C VAL A 466 2.90 18.97 4.60
N VAL A 467 2.39 20.05 5.18
CA VAL A 467 2.55 20.35 6.59
C VAL A 467 1.24 20.76 7.23
N VAL A 468 1.04 20.38 8.49
CA VAL A 468 -0.06 20.87 9.32
C VAL A 468 0.47 21.28 10.69
N TRP A 469 -0.17 22.28 11.28
CA TRP A 469 0.14 22.77 12.62
C TRP A 469 -1.07 23.34 13.29
N ARG A 470 -0.97 23.53 14.60
CA ARG A 470 -1.99 24.18 15.42
C ARG A 470 -1.53 25.57 15.83
N ASP A 471 -2.35 26.57 15.62
CA ASP A 471 -2.04 27.94 16.06
C ASP A 471 -2.31 28.15 17.57
N LYS A 472 -1.99 29.33 18.09
CA LYS A 472 -2.21 29.71 19.50
C LYS A 472 -3.70 29.72 19.86
N GLN A 473 -4.59 29.90 18.91
CA GLN A 473 -6.04 29.84 19.06
C GLN A 473 -6.59 28.42 18.92
N GLN A 474 -5.70 27.42 18.87
CA GLN A 474 -6.03 26.01 18.76
C GLN A 474 -6.71 25.62 17.44
N ARG A 475 -6.56 26.42 16.39
CA ARG A 475 -7.05 26.11 15.03
C ARG A 475 -5.96 25.38 14.24
N TRP A 476 -6.38 24.43 13.42
CA TRP A 476 -5.48 23.72 12.53
C TRP A 476 -5.30 24.45 11.21
N HIS A 477 -4.09 24.44 10.72
CA HIS A 477 -3.69 25.02 9.45
C HIS A 477 -2.91 24.01 8.63
N SER A 478 -2.97 24.13 7.30
CA SER A 478 -2.15 23.36 6.37
C SER A 478 -1.43 24.24 5.37
N LYS A 479 -0.33 23.73 4.85
CA LYS A 479 0.35 24.20 3.64
C LYS A 479 0.87 22.99 2.87
N ALA A 480 0.81 23.08 1.56
CA ALA A 480 1.37 22.04 0.71
C ALA A 480 2.08 22.67 -0.50
N TRP A 481 3.05 21.94 -1.03
CA TRP A 481 3.78 22.30 -2.25
C TRP A 481 4.00 21.05 -3.09
N CYS A 482 3.88 21.21 -4.42
CA CYS A 482 4.21 20.20 -5.41
C CYS A 482 5.13 20.85 -6.45
N ILE A 483 6.41 20.55 -6.40
CA ILE A 483 7.44 21.19 -7.22
C ILE A 483 7.91 20.20 -8.29
N PRO A 484 7.79 20.53 -9.60
CA PRO A 484 8.34 19.70 -10.67
C PRO A 484 9.84 19.48 -10.47
N HIS A 485 10.33 18.30 -10.82
CA HIS A 485 11.74 17.95 -10.68
C HIS A 485 12.59 18.51 -11.84
N GLU A 486 12.69 19.81 -11.88
CA GLU A 486 13.45 20.58 -12.88
C GLU A 486 14.51 21.43 -12.15
N PRO A 487 15.54 21.95 -12.83
CA PRO A 487 16.58 22.81 -12.24
C PRO A 487 16.04 24.20 -11.89
N LEU A 488 15.02 24.24 -11.04
CA LEU A 488 14.30 25.45 -10.63
C LEU A 488 15.03 26.24 -9.55
N THR A 489 14.84 27.57 -9.60
CA THR A 489 15.35 28.54 -8.63
C THR A 489 14.25 29.49 -8.19
N GLY A 490 14.46 30.25 -7.11
CA GLY A 490 13.50 31.25 -6.62
C GLY A 490 12.59 30.75 -5.51
N SER A 491 11.42 31.37 -5.36
CA SER A 491 10.46 31.06 -4.32
C SER A 491 9.67 29.78 -4.61
N PRO A 492 9.36 28.97 -3.58
CA PRO A 492 8.44 27.82 -3.73
C PRO A 492 6.96 28.25 -3.82
N ASP A 493 6.62 29.52 -3.57
CA ASP A 493 5.23 30.00 -3.53
C ASP A 493 4.39 29.70 -4.77
N PRO A 494 4.89 29.78 -6.01
CA PRO A 494 4.10 29.42 -7.21
C PRO A 494 3.66 27.95 -7.25
N TYR A 495 4.26 27.10 -6.44
CA TYR A 495 4.00 25.65 -6.40
C TYR A 495 3.15 25.23 -5.20
N LYS A 496 2.55 26.19 -4.50
CA LYS A 496 1.59 25.92 -3.43
C LYS A 496 0.39 25.14 -3.96
N LYS A 497 -0.12 24.26 -3.13
CA LYS A 497 -1.30 23.43 -3.34
C LYS A 497 -2.13 23.40 -2.08
N THR A 498 -3.40 23.12 -2.21
CA THR A 498 -4.24 22.73 -1.07
C THR A 498 -3.93 21.30 -0.65
N LEU A 499 -4.35 20.94 0.58
CA LEU A 499 -4.23 19.57 1.07
C LEU A 499 -4.96 18.59 0.13
N SER A 500 -6.18 18.93 -0.29
CA SER A 500 -7.00 18.09 -1.18
C SER A 500 -6.37 17.91 -2.57
N GLU A 501 -5.76 18.95 -3.15
CA GLU A 501 -5.02 18.83 -4.41
C GLU A 501 -3.84 17.87 -4.29
N MET A 502 -3.14 17.89 -3.16
CA MET A 502 -2.03 16.97 -2.92
C MET A 502 -2.49 15.53 -2.71
N GLU A 503 -3.60 15.32 -2.02
CA GLU A 503 -4.22 14.01 -1.87
C GLU A 503 -4.66 13.44 -3.22
N ALA A 504 -5.31 14.25 -4.05
CA ALA A 504 -5.69 13.86 -5.41
C ALA A 504 -4.45 13.52 -6.29
N LYS A 505 -3.37 14.31 -6.20
CA LYS A 505 -2.15 14.11 -6.99
C LYS A 505 -1.39 12.86 -6.58
N THR A 506 -1.25 12.59 -5.28
CA THR A 506 -0.42 11.51 -4.75
C THR A 506 -1.20 10.23 -4.46
N GLY A 507 -2.53 10.35 -4.30
CA GLY A 507 -3.41 9.29 -3.83
C GLY A 507 -3.14 8.89 -2.37
N PHE A 508 -2.38 9.67 -1.60
CA PHE A 508 -2.25 9.52 -0.15
C PHE A 508 -3.27 10.39 0.56
N ASP A 509 -3.85 9.89 1.64
CA ASP A 509 -4.67 10.65 2.58
C ASP A 509 -3.74 11.18 3.68
N PHE A 510 -3.47 12.47 3.63
CA PHE A 510 -2.58 13.13 4.58
C PHE A 510 -3.31 13.52 5.85
N PHE A 511 -2.70 13.27 7.00
CA PHE A 511 -3.22 13.63 8.32
C PHE A 511 -4.65 13.13 8.60
N PRO A 512 -4.97 11.85 8.34
CA PRO A 512 -6.32 11.32 8.48
C PRO A 512 -6.91 11.49 9.89
N ARG A 513 -6.06 11.71 10.87
CA ARG A 513 -6.46 11.95 12.27
C ARG A 513 -6.94 13.39 12.54
N LEU A 514 -6.88 14.26 11.52
CA LEU A 514 -7.46 15.60 11.56
C LEU A 514 -8.77 15.70 10.78
N ASN A 515 -9.35 14.59 10.37
CA ASN A 515 -10.57 14.57 9.57
C ASN A 515 -11.78 15.22 10.26
N ASP A 516 -11.77 15.29 11.59
CA ASP A 516 -12.85 15.91 12.39
C ASP A 516 -12.67 17.41 12.61
N VAL A 517 -11.61 17.98 12.06
CA VAL A 517 -11.23 19.37 12.38
C VAL A 517 -11.19 20.19 11.12
N THR A 518 -11.77 21.39 11.16
CA THR A 518 -11.57 22.37 10.10
C THR A 518 -10.06 22.69 10.03
N VAL A 519 -9.43 22.31 8.92
CA VAL A 519 -8.05 22.67 8.59
C VAL A 519 -8.10 23.83 7.61
N LEU A 520 -7.48 24.95 8.00
CA LEU A 520 -7.40 26.14 7.16
C LEU A 520 -6.21 26.00 6.21
N ASP A 521 -6.45 25.97 4.91
CA ASP A 521 -5.40 26.05 3.90
C ASP A 521 -4.85 27.50 3.83
N ASN A 522 -3.51 27.66 3.93
CA ASN A 522 -2.83 28.96 3.99
C ASN A 522 -1.84 29.17 2.86
#